data_3047bbf4103a147b18f1caafe2082108
#
_entry.id   3047bbf4103a147b18f1caafe2082108
#
_cell.length_a   1.000
_cell.length_b   1.000
_cell.length_c   1.000
_cell.angle_alpha   90.00
_cell.angle_beta   90.00
_cell.angle_gamma   90.00
#
_symmetry.space_group_name_H-M   'P 1'
#
loop_
_entity.id
_entity.type
_entity.pdbx_description
1 polymer ?
#
loop_
_entity_poly.entity_id
_entity_poly.type
_entity_poly.pdbx_seq_one_letter_code
_entity_poly.pdbx_strand_id
1 'polypeptide(L)'
;MKGKIRIRRAFAEFFVYGGLPKGVNAVNRLEAVNDAFREIYLAGVIVRHTVSNTSALRMLHKQVAESIGQPLSFTRLTKMVKEAGMPIAKNTCISYLQYACESSLVLPISNIVGKLQERDSSQKYYFVDNGFIRLLKSDPKADQLENLVALHLLRRHGFNDRVFFYRPKQLPSEEGRFPSTKY
;
A
#
# COMPACT_ATOMS: atom_id res chain seq x y z
N MET A 1 1.18 -8.23 36.75
CA MET A 1 -0.03 -7.90 35.96
C MET A 1 -0.02 -6.50 35.36
N LYS A 2 0.35 -5.41 36.07
CA LYS A 2 0.34 -4.02 35.57
C LYS A 2 1.17 -3.80 34.29
N GLY A 3 2.34 -4.45 34.15
CA GLY A 3 3.20 -4.30 32.94
C GLY A 3 2.57 -4.85 31.67
N LYS A 4 1.91 -6.02 31.71
CA LYS A 4 1.24 -6.62 30.54
C LYS A 4 0.08 -5.75 30.01
N ILE A 5 -0.66 -5.09 30.91
CA ILE A 5 -1.76 -4.20 30.55
C ILE A 5 -1.22 -2.96 29.82
N ARG A 6 -0.11 -2.39 30.28
CA ARG A 6 0.53 -1.24 29.62
C ARG A 6 1.03 -1.58 28.22
N ILE A 7 1.66 -2.73 28.04
CA ILE A 7 2.15 -3.19 26.72
C ILE A 7 0.98 -3.41 25.75
N ARG A 8 -0.10 -4.06 26.18
CA ARG A 8 -1.28 -4.27 25.33
C ARG A 8 -1.92 -2.96 24.90
N ARG A 9 -2.04 -1.99 25.79
CA ARG A 9 -2.57 -0.67 25.46
C ARG A 9 -1.66 0.08 24.49
N ALA A 10 -0.36 0.11 24.73
CA ALA A 10 0.62 0.72 23.85
C ALA A 10 0.60 0.08 22.45
N PHE A 11 0.50 -1.26 22.40
CA PHE A 11 0.36 -1.97 21.11
C PHE A 11 -0.95 -1.62 20.39
N ALA A 12 -2.07 -1.58 21.09
CA ALA A 12 -3.36 -1.22 20.50
C ALA A 12 -3.33 0.20 19.91
N GLU A 13 -2.72 1.13 20.62
CA GLU A 13 -2.54 2.52 20.16
C GLU A 13 -1.60 2.59 18.95
N PHE A 14 -0.47 1.89 18.99
CA PHE A 14 0.47 1.76 17.88
C PHE A 14 -0.19 1.10 16.65
N PHE A 15 -0.97 0.06 16.85
CA PHE A 15 -1.70 -0.64 15.77
C PHE A 15 -2.66 0.29 15.03
N VAL A 16 -3.39 1.12 15.78
CA VAL A 16 -4.44 2.00 15.23
C VAL A 16 -3.87 3.30 14.65
N TYR A 17 -2.93 3.91 15.35
CA TYR A 17 -2.44 5.26 15.04
C TYR A 17 -1.03 5.28 14.46
N GLY A 18 -0.38 4.12 14.35
CA GLY A 18 0.99 4.03 13.86
C GLY A 18 2.04 4.41 14.90
N GLY A 19 3.28 4.54 14.42
CA GLY A 19 4.46 4.76 15.24
C GLY A 19 5.28 6.00 14.86
N LEU A 20 4.72 6.92 14.08
CA LEU A 20 5.43 8.16 13.76
C LEU A 20 5.70 8.98 15.02
N PRO A 21 6.92 9.54 15.20
CA PRO A 21 7.30 10.25 16.43
C PRO A 21 6.35 11.39 16.82
N LYS A 22 5.85 12.15 15.84
CA LYS A 22 4.86 13.22 16.06
C LYS A 22 3.54 12.68 16.65
N GLY A 23 3.11 11.47 16.26
CA GLY A 23 1.86 10.86 16.72
C GLY A 23 1.97 10.18 18.08
N VAL A 24 3.12 9.60 18.42
CA VAL A 24 3.29 8.78 19.65
C VAL A 24 3.08 9.61 20.91
N ASN A 25 3.55 10.85 20.94
CA ASN A 25 3.50 11.75 22.09
C ASN A 25 2.37 12.80 22.01
N ALA A 26 1.55 12.76 20.96
CA ALA A 26 0.49 13.74 20.76
C ALA A 26 -0.71 13.47 21.67
N VAL A 27 -1.33 14.53 22.19
CA VAL A 27 -2.60 14.47 22.93
C VAL A 27 -3.71 14.01 21.98
N ASN A 28 -3.78 14.59 20.77
CA ASN A 28 -4.67 14.17 19.70
C ASN A 28 -3.87 13.41 18.62
N ARG A 29 -3.79 12.09 18.76
CA ARG A 29 -3.01 11.23 17.86
C ARG A 29 -3.51 11.25 16.44
N LEU A 30 -4.83 11.27 16.24
CA LEU A 30 -5.41 11.27 14.88
C LEU A 30 -5.04 12.54 14.12
N GLU A 31 -5.08 13.68 14.79
CA GLU A 31 -4.67 14.96 14.23
C GLU A 31 -3.19 14.95 13.86
N ALA A 32 -2.32 14.51 14.79
CA ALA A 32 -0.89 14.41 14.52
C ALA A 32 -0.53 13.48 13.37
N VAL A 33 -1.26 12.35 13.21
CA VAL A 33 -1.12 11.44 12.07
C VAL A 33 -1.58 12.11 10.77
N ASN A 34 -2.70 12.85 10.82
CA ASN A 34 -3.19 13.61 9.66
C ASN A 34 -2.20 14.69 9.23
N ASP A 35 -1.61 15.41 10.18
CA ASP A 35 -0.61 16.43 9.88
C ASP A 35 0.66 15.83 9.29
N ALA A 36 1.14 14.72 9.82
CA ALA A 36 2.27 13.99 9.25
C ALA A 36 1.98 13.49 7.84
N PHE A 37 0.78 12.95 7.59
CA PHE A 37 0.35 12.55 6.26
C PHE A 37 0.33 13.73 5.30
N ARG A 38 -0.27 14.85 5.72
CA ARG A 38 -0.34 16.08 4.91
C ARG A 38 1.03 16.63 4.57
N GLU A 39 1.96 16.63 5.52
CA GLU A 39 3.34 17.10 5.30
C GLU A 39 4.04 16.27 4.21
N ILE A 40 4.00 14.93 4.30
CA ILE A 40 4.59 14.04 3.29
C ILE A 40 3.86 14.20 1.95
N TYR A 41 2.54 14.26 1.97
CA TYR A 41 1.70 14.38 0.79
C TYR A 41 1.92 15.70 0.05
N LEU A 42 1.92 16.83 0.78
CA LEU A 42 2.08 18.16 0.19
C LEU A 42 3.53 18.42 -0.21
N ALA A 43 4.45 18.37 0.74
CA ALA A 43 5.85 18.71 0.48
C ALA A 43 6.60 17.59 -0.25
N GLY A 44 6.42 16.34 0.15
CA GLY A 44 7.12 15.20 -0.41
C GLY A 44 6.64 14.78 -1.79
N VAL A 45 5.34 14.94 -2.07
CA VAL A 45 4.76 14.49 -3.35
C VAL A 45 4.35 15.68 -4.22
N ILE A 46 3.40 16.51 -3.78
CA ILE A 46 2.81 17.54 -4.65
C ILE A 46 3.82 18.61 -5.04
N VAL A 47 4.46 19.24 -4.06
CA VAL A 47 5.40 20.37 -4.32
C VAL A 47 6.65 19.86 -5.01
N ARG A 48 7.26 18.79 -4.50
CA ARG A 48 8.50 18.22 -5.04
C ARG A 48 8.40 17.82 -6.52
N HIS A 49 7.25 17.28 -6.93
CA HIS A 49 7.05 16.77 -8.29
C HIS A 49 6.09 17.62 -9.13
N THR A 50 5.71 18.80 -8.65
CA THR A 50 4.83 19.75 -9.36
C THR A 50 3.54 19.08 -9.85
N VAL A 51 2.87 18.34 -8.97
CA VAL A 51 1.67 17.58 -9.30
C VAL A 51 0.51 18.55 -9.57
N SER A 52 -0.03 18.55 -10.78
CA SER A 52 -1.14 19.41 -11.20
C SER A 52 -2.51 18.84 -10.80
N ASN A 53 -2.73 17.52 -10.94
CA ASN A 53 -4.01 16.89 -10.62
C ASN A 53 -3.98 16.22 -9.23
N THR A 54 -4.13 17.06 -8.20
CA THR A 54 -4.11 16.62 -6.80
C THR A 54 -5.31 15.75 -6.42
N SER A 55 -6.45 15.92 -7.09
CA SER A 55 -7.66 15.10 -6.87
C SER A 55 -7.42 13.65 -7.35
N ALA A 56 -6.84 13.47 -8.54
CA ALA A 56 -6.47 12.15 -9.04
C ALA A 56 -5.40 11.49 -8.17
N LEU A 57 -4.41 12.26 -7.67
CA LEU A 57 -3.40 11.76 -6.74
C LEU A 57 -4.03 11.27 -5.42
N ARG A 58 -4.97 12.06 -4.85
CA ARG A 58 -5.69 11.65 -3.64
C ARG A 58 -6.48 10.37 -3.85
N MET A 59 -7.18 10.26 -4.98
CA MET A 59 -7.93 9.06 -5.34
C MET A 59 -7.01 7.86 -5.52
N LEU A 60 -5.84 8.05 -6.14
CA LEU A 60 -4.82 7.01 -6.28
C LEU A 60 -4.40 6.46 -4.90
N HIS A 61 -4.07 7.31 -3.93
CA HIS A 61 -3.70 6.86 -2.59
C HIS A 61 -4.84 6.11 -1.89
N LYS A 62 -6.09 6.56 -2.08
CA LYS A 62 -7.26 5.83 -1.57
C LYS A 62 -7.37 4.44 -2.19
N GLN A 63 -7.19 4.32 -3.51
CA GLN A 63 -7.23 3.03 -4.21
C GLN A 63 -6.07 2.11 -3.80
N VAL A 64 -4.90 2.67 -3.51
CA VAL A 64 -3.78 1.90 -2.92
C VAL A 64 -4.16 1.37 -1.55
N ALA A 65 -4.78 2.19 -0.68
CA ALA A 65 -5.24 1.76 0.64
C ALA A 65 -6.29 0.63 0.56
N GLU A 66 -7.23 0.72 -0.40
CA GLU A 66 -8.24 -0.33 -0.66
C GLU A 66 -7.63 -1.63 -1.22
N SER A 67 -6.40 -1.58 -1.73
CA SER A 67 -5.71 -2.72 -2.36
C SER A 67 -4.61 -3.33 -1.49
N ILE A 68 -4.49 -2.95 -0.22
CA ILE A 68 -3.50 -3.52 0.69
C ILE A 68 -3.62 -5.05 0.72
N GLY A 69 -2.49 -5.74 0.72
CA GLY A 69 -2.45 -7.20 0.69
C GLY A 69 -2.72 -7.83 -0.68
N GLN A 70 -3.18 -7.06 -1.67
CA GLN A 70 -3.44 -7.55 -3.03
C GLN A 70 -2.46 -6.98 -4.03
N PRO A 71 -1.97 -7.79 -5.00
CA PRO A 71 -1.18 -7.26 -6.10
C PRO A 71 -1.98 -6.23 -6.91
N LEU A 72 -1.36 -5.10 -7.18
CA LEU A 72 -1.96 -3.98 -7.88
C LEU A 72 -1.12 -3.65 -9.12
N SER A 73 -1.69 -3.90 -10.31
CA SER A 73 -1.06 -3.49 -11.56
C SER A 73 -1.41 -2.04 -11.89
N PHE A 74 -0.52 -1.37 -12.64
CA PHE A 74 -0.76 0.00 -13.10
C PHE A 74 -2.05 0.12 -13.92
N THR A 75 -2.36 -0.88 -14.75
CA THR A 75 -3.60 -0.90 -15.55
C THR A 75 -4.83 -0.96 -14.66
N ARG A 76 -4.82 -1.83 -13.63
CA ARG A 76 -5.91 -1.93 -12.66
C ARG A 76 -6.06 -0.63 -11.87
N LEU A 77 -4.97 -0.08 -11.36
CA LEU A 77 -4.99 1.18 -10.59
C LEU A 77 -5.54 2.33 -11.43
N THR A 78 -5.08 2.48 -12.68
CA THR A 78 -5.59 3.50 -13.61
C THR A 78 -7.10 3.36 -13.86
N LYS A 79 -7.57 2.12 -14.03
CA LYS A 79 -9.00 1.82 -14.20
C LYS A 79 -9.79 2.24 -12.96
N MET A 80 -9.35 1.86 -11.76
CA MET A 80 -10.02 2.19 -10.49
C MET A 80 -10.12 3.72 -10.27
N VAL A 81 -9.05 4.46 -10.58
CA VAL A 81 -9.04 5.94 -10.46
C VAL A 81 -10.01 6.58 -11.46
N LYS A 82 -10.08 6.07 -12.69
CA LYS A 82 -11.04 6.55 -13.71
C LYS A 82 -12.48 6.24 -13.33
N GLU A 83 -12.78 5.05 -12.85
CA GLU A 83 -14.11 4.64 -12.40
C GLU A 83 -14.59 5.48 -11.19
N ALA A 84 -13.66 5.97 -10.38
CA ALA A 84 -13.95 6.93 -9.31
C ALA A 84 -14.17 8.38 -9.81
N GLY A 85 -14.30 8.59 -11.14
CA GLY A 85 -14.59 9.89 -11.75
C GLY A 85 -13.38 10.80 -11.93
N MET A 86 -12.14 10.29 -11.76
CA MET A 86 -10.92 11.07 -11.93
C MET A 86 -10.20 10.66 -13.22
N PRO A 87 -10.33 11.43 -14.33
CA PRO A 87 -9.62 11.11 -15.57
C PRO A 87 -8.12 11.22 -15.36
N ILE A 88 -7.41 10.15 -15.67
CA ILE A 88 -5.95 10.08 -15.54
C ILE A 88 -5.36 9.20 -16.65
N ALA A 89 -4.24 9.62 -17.24
CA ALA A 89 -3.49 8.77 -18.16
C ALA A 89 -2.69 7.71 -17.39
N LYS A 90 -2.46 6.54 -18.01
CA LYS A 90 -1.71 5.45 -17.36
C LYS A 90 -0.30 5.90 -16.94
N ASN A 91 0.41 6.64 -17.80
CA ASN A 91 1.75 7.14 -17.49
C ASN A 91 1.73 8.10 -16.29
N THR A 92 0.74 8.99 -16.20
CA THR A 92 0.57 9.88 -15.05
C THR A 92 0.28 9.08 -13.77
N CYS A 93 -0.53 8.03 -13.87
CA CYS A 93 -0.82 7.14 -12.74
C CYS A 93 0.46 6.44 -12.24
N ILE A 94 1.31 5.97 -13.17
CA ILE A 94 2.62 5.37 -12.84
C ILE A 94 3.50 6.39 -12.13
N SER A 95 3.64 7.60 -12.71
CA SER A 95 4.45 8.67 -12.10
C SER A 95 3.97 9.02 -10.68
N TYR A 96 2.67 9.17 -10.48
CA TYR A 96 2.11 9.50 -9.17
C TYR A 96 2.39 8.42 -8.12
N LEU A 97 2.32 7.14 -8.52
CA LEU A 97 2.66 6.03 -7.63
C LEU A 97 4.16 5.99 -7.32
N GLN A 98 5.02 6.28 -8.30
CA GLN A 98 6.46 6.42 -8.11
C GLN A 98 6.78 7.55 -7.13
N TYR A 99 6.15 8.72 -7.27
CA TYR A 99 6.33 9.85 -6.34
C TYR A 99 5.94 9.49 -4.90
N ALA A 100 4.87 8.70 -4.74
CA ALA A 100 4.48 8.18 -3.42
C ALA A 100 5.53 7.22 -2.84
N CYS A 101 6.17 6.41 -3.68
CA CYS A 101 7.27 5.53 -3.25
C CYS A 101 8.54 6.32 -2.91
N GLU A 102 8.94 7.29 -3.75
CA GLU A 102 10.12 8.14 -3.54
C GLU A 102 10.02 9.00 -2.28
N SER A 103 8.81 9.45 -1.93
CA SER A 103 8.54 10.17 -0.68
C SER A 103 8.42 9.26 0.54
N SER A 104 8.63 7.96 0.36
CA SER A 104 8.44 6.93 1.39
C SER A 104 7.04 6.92 2.01
N LEU A 105 6.03 7.43 1.30
CA LEU A 105 4.63 7.34 1.72
C LEU A 105 4.11 5.92 1.56
N VAL A 106 4.53 5.26 0.47
CA VAL A 106 4.15 3.91 0.08
C VAL A 106 5.39 3.08 -0.22
N LEU A 107 5.38 1.83 0.20
CA LEU A 107 6.48 0.88 0.04
C LEU A 107 6.03 -0.29 -0.87
N PRO A 108 6.71 -0.52 -2.01
CA PRO A 108 6.38 -1.62 -2.90
C PRO A 108 7.02 -2.93 -2.42
N ILE A 109 6.32 -4.05 -2.59
CA ILE A 109 6.86 -5.40 -2.45
C ILE A 109 6.55 -6.16 -3.73
N SER A 110 7.60 -6.70 -4.36
CA SER A 110 7.50 -7.42 -5.64
C SER A 110 7.13 -8.89 -5.45
N ASN A 111 6.54 -9.51 -6.48
CA ASN A 111 6.36 -10.96 -6.51
C ASN A 111 7.71 -11.64 -6.81
N ILE A 112 8.08 -12.68 -6.05
CA ILE A 112 9.29 -13.46 -6.33
C ILE A 112 9.19 -14.23 -7.64
N VAL A 113 7.96 -14.58 -8.06
CA VAL A 113 7.69 -15.35 -9.28
C VAL A 113 7.44 -14.40 -10.44
N GLY A 114 8.11 -14.65 -11.56
CA GLY A 114 7.93 -13.89 -12.79
C GLY A 114 9.24 -13.29 -13.31
N LYS A 115 9.19 -12.83 -14.57
CA LYS A 115 10.29 -12.08 -15.19
C LYS A 115 10.42 -10.71 -14.50
N LEU A 116 11.61 -10.10 -14.57
CA LEU A 116 11.90 -8.82 -13.93
C LEU A 116 10.85 -7.75 -14.24
N GLN A 117 10.48 -7.62 -15.54
CA GLN A 117 9.43 -6.67 -15.97
C GLN A 117 8.04 -6.96 -15.38
N GLU A 118 7.70 -8.23 -15.13
CA GLU A 118 6.43 -8.61 -14.50
C GLU A 118 6.43 -8.26 -13.01
N ARG A 119 7.58 -8.35 -12.34
CA ARG A 119 7.74 -8.01 -10.93
C ARG A 119 7.46 -6.54 -10.68
N ASP A 120 7.90 -5.65 -11.57
CA ASP A 120 7.70 -4.21 -11.42
C ASP A 120 6.30 -3.74 -11.82
N SER A 121 5.61 -4.50 -12.70
CA SER A 121 4.29 -4.12 -13.22
C SER A 121 3.12 -4.49 -12.30
N SER A 122 3.32 -5.37 -11.32
CA SER A 122 2.28 -5.86 -10.41
C SER A 122 2.87 -6.15 -9.04
N GLN A 123 2.88 -5.13 -8.19
CA GLN A 123 3.43 -5.18 -6.83
C GLN A 123 2.32 -5.09 -5.80
N LYS A 124 2.60 -5.51 -4.57
CA LYS A 124 1.81 -5.14 -3.39
C LYS A 124 2.38 -3.83 -2.83
N TYR A 125 1.50 -2.95 -2.39
CA TYR A 125 1.87 -1.65 -1.83
C TYR A 125 1.40 -1.54 -0.38
N TYR A 126 2.28 -1.01 0.46
CA TYR A 126 2.05 -0.85 1.88
C TYR A 126 2.39 0.58 2.29
N PHE A 127 1.61 1.17 3.21
CA PHE A 127 1.94 2.48 3.74
C PHE A 127 3.03 2.39 4.79
N VAL A 128 3.91 3.39 4.84
CA VAL A 128 5.02 3.46 5.82
C VAL A 128 4.55 3.47 7.28
N ASP A 129 3.29 3.85 7.50
CA ASP A 129 2.68 3.91 8.83
C ASP A 129 1.20 3.48 8.80
N ASN A 130 0.80 2.72 9.81
CA ASN A 130 -0.57 2.21 9.95
C ASN A 130 -1.62 3.32 10.14
N GLY A 131 -1.23 4.44 10.72
CA GLY A 131 -2.11 5.58 10.92
C GLY A 131 -2.61 6.17 9.60
N PHE A 132 -1.82 6.09 8.54
CA PHE A 132 -2.22 6.60 7.21
C PHE A 132 -3.37 5.80 6.60
N ILE A 133 -3.41 4.48 6.82
CA ILE A 133 -4.51 3.64 6.34
C ILE A 133 -5.83 4.06 6.98
N ARG A 134 -5.80 4.37 8.28
CA ARG A 134 -6.95 4.86 9.02
C ARG A 134 -7.52 6.18 8.47
N LEU A 135 -6.68 7.05 7.90
CA LEU A 135 -7.12 8.29 7.26
C LEU A 135 -7.81 8.06 5.91
N LEU A 136 -7.46 6.96 5.24
CA LEU A 136 -7.85 6.69 3.86
C LEU A 136 -8.99 5.69 3.73
N LYS A 137 -9.23 4.87 4.77
CA LYS A 137 -10.17 3.74 4.75
C LYS A 137 -11.10 3.75 5.97
N SER A 138 -12.37 3.43 5.77
CA SER A 138 -13.40 3.45 6.82
C SER A 138 -13.28 2.28 7.80
N ASP A 139 -13.00 1.06 7.32
CA ASP A 139 -12.75 -0.11 8.14
C ASP A 139 -11.35 -0.69 7.86
N PRO A 140 -10.31 -0.16 8.52
CA PRO A 140 -8.93 -0.44 8.18
C PRO A 140 -8.31 -1.65 8.90
N LYS A 141 -9.00 -2.31 9.84
CA LYS A 141 -8.37 -3.23 10.80
C LYS A 141 -7.61 -4.39 10.15
N ALA A 142 -8.20 -5.07 9.16
CA ALA A 142 -7.56 -6.17 8.47
C ALA A 142 -6.34 -5.69 7.68
N ASP A 143 -6.48 -4.56 6.98
CA ASP A 143 -5.41 -3.96 6.20
C ASP A 143 -4.29 -3.41 7.08
N GLN A 144 -4.62 -2.86 8.24
CA GLN A 144 -3.64 -2.43 9.23
C GLN A 144 -2.80 -3.60 9.76
N LEU A 145 -3.41 -4.78 9.94
CA LEU A 145 -2.68 -5.98 10.35
C LEU A 145 -1.71 -6.45 9.25
N GLU A 146 -2.19 -6.56 8.03
CA GLU A 146 -1.38 -6.92 6.86
C GLU A 146 -0.22 -5.93 6.68
N ASN A 147 -0.51 -4.63 6.75
CA ASN A 147 0.48 -3.57 6.63
C ASN A 147 1.54 -3.64 7.73
N LEU A 148 1.13 -3.88 8.97
CA LEU A 148 2.03 -3.98 10.11
C LEU A 148 3.01 -5.16 9.95
N VAL A 149 2.50 -6.32 9.50
CA VAL A 149 3.33 -7.50 9.22
C VAL A 149 4.33 -7.18 8.11
N ALA A 150 3.88 -6.57 7.00
CA ALA A 150 4.76 -6.17 5.91
C ALA A 150 5.85 -5.20 6.37
N LEU A 151 5.49 -4.16 7.15
CA LEU A 151 6.45 -3.21 7.70
C LEU A 151 7.46 -3.88 8.64
N HIS A 152 7.01 -4.82 9.47
CA HIS A 152 7.91 -5.58 10.34
C HIS A 152 8.95 -6.38 9.53
N LEU A 153 8.51 -7.06 8.48
CA LEU A 153 9.41 -7.82 7.60
C LEU A 153 10.40 -6.91 6.88
N LEU A 154 9.91 -5.79 6.31
CA LEU A 154 10.75 -4.81 5.62
C LEU A 154 11.81 -4.21 6.56
N ARG A 155 11.45 -3.84 7.78
CA ARG A 155 12.38 -3.30 8.79
C ARG A 155 13.41 -4.32 9.25
N ARG A 156 13.01 -5.59 9.38
CA ARG A 156 13.88 -6.67 9.83
C ARG A 156 14.89 -7.11 8.77
N HIS A 157 14.48 -7.15 7.51
CA HIS A 157 15.27 -7.73 6.42
C HIS A 157 15.86 -6.68 5.47
N GLY A 158 15.51 -5.41 5.64
CA GLY A 158 15.89 -4.29 4.77
C GLY A 158 14.84 -4.01 3.69
N PHE A 159 14.82 -2.74 3.26
CA PHE A 159 13.86 -2.24 2.27
C PHE A 159 14.24 -2.58 0.82
N ASN A 160 15.44 -3.11 0.60
CA ASN A 160 15.98 -3.35 -0.74
C ASN A 160 15.98 -4.84 -1.05
N ASP A 161 15.05 -5.28 -1.87
CA ASP A 161 15.01 -6.57 -2.60
C ASP A 161 15.21 -7.85 -1.78
N ARG A 162 14.88 -7.84 -0.49
CA ARG A 162 14.97 -9.02 0.38
C ARG A 162 13.61 -9.54 0.85
N VAL A 163 12.55 -8.77 0.66
CA VAL A 163 11.18 -9.14 1.02
C VAL A 163 10.35 -9.22 -0.25
N PHE A 164 9.77 -10.37 -0.48
CA PHE A 164 8.95 -10.65 -1.65
C PHE A 164 7.65 -11.30 -1.19
N PHE A 165 6.57 -11.13 -1.96
CA PHE A 165 5.43 -11.99 -1.83
C PHE A 165 5.50 -13.13 -2.85
N TYR A 166 4.82 -14.22 -2.58
CA TYR A 166 4.71 -15.36 -3.49
C TYR A 166 3.27 -15.45 -3.99
N ARG A 167 3.11 -15.37 -5.31
CA ARG A 167 1.86 -15.68 -5.99
C ARG A 167 2.20 -16.48 -7.23
N PRO A 168 1.92 -17.80 -7.26
CA PRO A 168 2.16 -18.63 -8.43
C PRO A 168 1.36 -18.10 -9.61
N LYS A 169 1.90 -18.23 -10.83
CA LYS A 169 1.11 -18.05 -12.05
C LYS A 169 0.03 -19.12 -12.03
N GLN A 170 -1.22 -18.75 -12.23
CA GLN A 170 -2.26 -19.74 -12.51
C GLN A 170 -1.84 -20.45 -13.79
N LEU A 171 -1.61 -21.77 -13.71
CA LEU A 171 -1.50 -22.59 -14.89
C LEU A 171 -2.82 -22.39 -15.65
N PRO A 172 -2.79 -22.28 -17.00
CA PRO A 172 -4.01 -22.34 -17.79
C PRO A 172 -4.76 -23.59 -17.34
N SER A 173 -6.02 -23.45 -16.95
CA SER A 173 -6.88 -24.61 -16.71
C SER A 173 -6.81 -25.47 -17.95
N GLU A 174 -6.37 -26.70 -17.82
CA GLU A 174 -6.50 -27.72 -18.85
C GLU A 174 -7.99 -28.10 -18.99
N GLU A 175 -8.82 -27.13 -19.35
CA GLU A 175 -10.17 -27.40 -19.81
C GLU A 175 -10.09 -27.80 -21.30
N GLY A 176 -10.22 -29.09 -21.55
CA GLY A 176 -10.58 -29.59 -22.84
C GLY A 176 -9.53 -30.40 -23.62
N ARG A 177 -9.00 -31.48 -23.04
CA ARG A 177 -8.50 -32.60 -23.86
C ARG A 177 -8.63 -33.91 -23.09
N PHE A 178 -9.87 -34.40 -22.96
CA PHE A 178 -10.05 -35.83 -22.92
C PHE A 178 -10.36 -36.29 -24.36
N PRO A 179 -9.50 -37.06 -24.99
CA PRO A 179 -9.90 -37.72 -26.25
C PRO A 179 -11.02 -38.72 -25.92
N SER A 180 -12.18 -38.54 -26.53
CA SER A 180 -13.25 -39.52 -26.48
C SER A 180 -12.73 -40.81 -27.08
N THR A 181 -12.37 -41.77 -26.25
CA THR A 181 -12.13 -43.14 -26.66
C THR A 181 -13.46 -43.73 -27.00
N LYS A 182 -13.74 -43.86 -28.29
CA LYS A 182 -14.81 -44.73 -28.80
C LYS A 182 -14.35 -46.18 -28.62
N TYR A 183 -15.08 -46.94 -27.84
CA TYR A 183 -15.22 -48.40 -28.00
C TYR A 183 -16.62 -48.71 -28.53
#